data_129b3df584646e245f4045b43d085fa8
#
_entry.id   129b3df584646e245f4045b43d085fa8
#
_cell.length_a   1.000
_cell.length_b   1.000
_cell.length_c   1.000
_cell.angle_alpha   90.00
_cell.angle_beta   90.00
_cell.angle_gamma   90.00
#
_symmetry.space_group_name_H-M   'P 1'
#
loop_
_entity.id
_entity.type
_entity.pdbx_description
1 polymer ?
#
loop_
_entity_poly.entity_id
_entity_poly.type
_entity_poly.pdbx_seq_one_letter_code
_entity_poly.pdbx_strand_id
1 'polypeptide(L)'
;MSHLTRRTFVGSVASLGAAATLPALAQGPAPGAILKKAIPSTGEQIPAVGLGTWITFNVGSDEKLRAARAQVMQTFFDRGGSLIDSSPMYGSSEGVIGYGLARIGNKGALFSAGKVWTLLKPLGVNQMENSRRLWGVQRFDLMQVHNLLDWSTHLDTLKAMKAEGRVRYIGITTSQGWRHGDLESIMRRERLDFVAFSYNVVDREVEERLLPLAAERGIAVIVNRPFQEGVLIDRMRHHPLPPWAGEIDCANWAQFLLKFIISHPAVTCVIPATRRVDHMEENMGAMRGRQPDARMRGRMMRYVANV
;
A
#
# COMPACT_ATOMS: atom_id res chain seq x y z
N MET A 1 -21.63 -11.84 -86.59
CA MET A 1 -22.63 -11.14 -85.78
C MET A 1 -22.49 -11.65 -84.35
N SER A 2 -21.84 -10.92 -83.51
CA SER A 2 -21.99 -11.04 -82.01
C SER A 2 -21.14 -9.97 -81.33
N HIS A 3 -21.77 -9.14 -80.60
CA HIS A 3 -21.24 -8.00 -79.86
C HIS A 3 -20.42 -8.39 -78.62
N LEU A 4 -19.22 -7.90 -78.52
CA LEU A 4 -18.36 -7.92 -77.32
C LEU A 4 -18.64 -6.68 -76.48
N THR A 5 -19.17 -6.86 -75.27
CA THR A 5 -19.35 -5.81 -74.27
C THR A 5 -18.12 -5.70 -73.41
N ARG A 6 -17.51 -4.53 -73.30
CA ARG A 6 -16.41 -4.16 -72.39
C ARG A 6 -16.95 -4.03 -70.98
N ARG A 7 -16.43 -4.81 -69.98
CA ARG A 7 -16.61 -4.57 -68.58
C ARG A 7 -15.48 -3.73 -68.04
N THR A 8 -15.85 -2.57 -67.54
CA THR A 8 -14.98 -1.61 -66.82
C THR A 8 -14.70 -2.15 -65.39
N PHE A 9 -13.45 -2.32 -65.05
CA PHE A 9 -13.00 -2.71 -63.74
C PHE A 9 -12.73 -1.43 -62.92
N VAL A 10 -13.59 -1.13 -61.90
CA VAL A 10 -13.38 -0.04 -60.97
C VAL A 10 -12.61 -0.62 -59.77
N GLY A 11 -11.35 -0.25 -59.65
CA GLY A 11 -10.51 -0.59 -58.50
C GLY A 11 -10.82 0.33 -57.32
N SER A 12 -11.37 -0.23 -56.25
CA SER A 12 -11.54 0.46 -54.99
C SER A 12 -10.22 0.41 -54.19
N VAL A 13 -9.61 1.55 -54.02
CA VAL A 13 -8.45 1.74 -53.11
C VAL A 13 -8.99 1.89 -51.70
N ALA A 14 -8.82 0.86 -50.87
CA ALA A 14 -9.10 0.94 -49.42
C ALA A 14 -7.91 1.59 -48.73
N SER A 15 -8.09 2.83 -48.30
CA SER A 15 -7.15 3.53 -47.42
C SER A 15 -7.27 2.99 -45.97
N LEU A 16 -6.28 2.20 -45.51
CA LEU A 16 -6.13 1.86 -44.11
C LEU A 16 -5.66 3.12 -43.35
N GLY A 17 -6.58 3.77 -42.68
CA GLY A 17 -6.27 4.78 -41.67
C GLY A 17 -5.71 4.12 -40.40
N ALA A 18 -4.41 4.26 -40.18
CA ALA A 18 -3.82 3.91 -38.88
C ALA A 18 -4.33 4.89 -37.81
N ALA A 19 -5.29 4.45 -37.01
CA ALA A 19 -5.69 5.17 -35.80
C ALA A 19 -4.55 5.06 -34.78
N ALA A 20 -3.79 6.15 -34.61
CA ALA A 20 -2.84 6.29 -33.51
C ALA A 20 -3.65 6.33 -32.21
N THR A 21 -3.60 5.26 -31.44
CA THR A 21 -4.13 5.24 -30.07
C THR A 21 -3.26 6.14 -29.20
N LEU A 22 -3.76 7.34 -28.89
CA LEU A 22 -3.17 8.18 -27.87
C LEU A 22 -3.21 7.41 -26.54
N PRO A 23 -2.12 7.42 -25.72
CA PRO A 23 -2.14 6.81 -24.40
C PRO A 23 -3.23 7.49 -23.59
N ALA A 24 -4.18 6.69 -23.06
CA ALA A 24 -5.21 7.17 -22.17
C ALA A 24 -4.53 7.81 -20.96
N LEU A 25 -4.71 9.10 -20.76
CA LEU A 25 -4.38 9.80 -19.53
C LEU A 25 -5.06 9.02 -18.40
N ALA A 26 -4.29 8.60 -17.41
CA ALA A 26 -4.82 7.90 -16.23
C ALA A 26 -5.87 8.83 -15.59
N GLN A 27 -7.15 8.54 -15.84
CA GLN A 27 -8.25 9.25 -15.23
C GLN A 27 -8.21 8.95 -13.74
N GLY A 28 -8.14 10.00 -12.93
CA GLY A 28 -8.29 9.87 -11.48
C GLY A 28 -9.66 9.24 -11.15
N PRO A 29 -9.83 8.71 -9.92
CA PRO A 29 -11.09 8.13 -9.52
C PRO A 29 -12.25 9.13 -9.73
N ALA A 30 -13.44 8.60 -10.07
CA ALA A 30 -14.66 9.41 -10.24
C ALA A 30 -14.89 10.31 -9.01
N PRO A 31 -15.55 11.48 -9.15
CA PRO A 31 -15.83 12.36 -8.03
C PRO A 31 -16.44 11.59 -6.85
N GLY A 32 -15.82 11.67 -5.67
CA GLY A 32 -16.23 10.92 -4.47
C GLY A 32 -15.63 9.53 -4.30
N ALA A 33 -15.12 8.87 -5.36
CA ALA A 33 -14.45 7.58 -5.25
C ALA A 33 -13.04 7.71 -4.65
N ILE A 34 -12.60 6.64 -3.97
CA ILE A 34 -11.24 6.52 -3.44
C ILE A 34 -10.36 5.69 -4.39
N LEU A 35 -9.08 6.03 -4.44
CA LEU A 35 -8.09 5.26 -5.20
C LEU A 35 -7.93 3.87 -4.59
N LYS A 36 -8.18 2.83 -5.40
CA LYS A 36 -7.89 1.43 -5.07
C LYS A 36 -6.85 0.89 -6.03
N LYS A 37 -6.08 -0.09 -5.57
CA LYS A 37 -5.06 -0.79 -6.34
C LYS A 37 -5.27 -2.28 -6.26
N ALA A 38 -5.04 -2.96 -7.37
CA ALA A 38 -5.13 -4.42 -7.41
C ALA A 38 -3.96 -5.09 -6.68
N ILE A 39 -4.23 -6.16 -5.95
CA ILE A 39 -3.25 -7.15 -5.57
C ILE A 39 -2.94 -7.97 -6.83
N PRO A 40 -1.72 -7.93 -7.39
CA PRO A 40 -1.46 -8.51 -8.71
C PRO A 40 -1.75 -10.01 -8.81
N SER A 41 -1.53 -10.76 -7.70
CA SER A 41 -1.74 -12.22 -7.69
C SER A 41 -3.21 -12.65 -7.80
N THR A 42 -4.17 -11.78 -7.49
CA THR A 42 -5.61 -12.14 -7.46
C THR A 42 -6.52 -11.13 -8.15
N GLY A 43 -6.06 -9.90 -8.39
CA GLY A 43 -6.90 -8.82 -8.89
C GLY A 43 -7.79 -8.15 -7.82
N GLU A 44 -7.76 -8.62 -6.56
CA GLU A 44 -8.51 -8.01 -5.46
C GLU A 44 -8.12 -6.55 -5.27
N GLN A 45 -9.11 -5.67 -5.18
CA GLN A 45 -8.91 -4.22 -5.07
C GLN A 45 -8.87 -3.78 -3.61
N ILE A 46 -7.75 -3.22 -3.17
CA ILE A 46 -7.62 -2.62 -1.83
C ILE A 46 -7.38 -1.11 -1.91
N PRO A 47 -7.84 -0.32 -0.92
CA PRO A 47 -7.54 1.12 -0.84
C PRO A 47 -6.03 1.38 -0.82
N ALA A 48 -5.59 2.41 -1.52
CA ALA A 48 -4.16 2.73 -1.65
C ALA A 48 -3.53 3.31 -0.37
N VAL A 49 -4.34 3.68 0.64
CA VAL A 49 -3.88 4.11 1.97
C VAL A 49 -4.45 3.17 3.02
N GLY A 50 -3.59 2.55 3.79
CA GLY A 50 -3.86 1.72 4.95
C GLY A 50 -3.54 2.44 6.26
N LEU A 51 -3.60 1.70 7.36
CA LEU A 51 -3.27 2.17 8.71
C LEU A 51 -2.09 1.36 9.28
N GLY A 52 -0.94 2.02 9.46
CA GLY A 52 0.19 1.50 10.24
C GLY A 52 0.00 1.76 11.73
N THR A 53 0.59 0.93 12.58
CA THR A 53 0.38 0.99 14.04
C THR A 53 1.67 1.13 14.86
N TRP A 54 2.82 1.15 14.21
CA TRP A 54 4.13 1.31 14.86
C TRP A 54 4.14 2.54 15.79
N ILE A 55 4.56 2.37 17.04
CA ILE A 55 4.60 3.40 18.11
C ILE A 55 3.20 3.94 18.48
N THR A 56 2.37 4.27 17.52
CA THR A 56 1.12 5.02 17.72
C THR A 56 0.05 4.24 18.46
N PHE A 57 0.05 2.90 18.36
CA PHE A 57 -0.90 2.00 19.03
C PHE A 57 -0.32 1.28 20.24
N ASN A 58 0.94 1.48 20.58
CA ASN A 58 1.54 0.92 21.80
C ASN A 58 1.17 1.76 23.03
N VAL A 59 -0.06 1.59 23.52
CA VAL A 59 -0.63 2.38 24.63
C VAL A 59 -0.97 1.56 25.87
N GLY A 60 -0.52 0.30 25.92
CA GLY A 60 -0.74 -0.59 27.05
C GLY A 60 -2.22 -0.88 27.29
N SER A 61 -2.64 -0.83 28.58
CA SER A 61 -4.01 -1.08 29.02
C SER A 61 -4.81 0.19 29.34
N ASP A 62 -4.28 1.37 29.04
CA ASP A 62 -4.96 2.65 29.29
C ASP A 62 -6.24 2.74 28.45
N GLU A 63 -7.40 2.69 29.12
CA GLU A 63 -8.71 2.67 28.48
C GLU A 63 -9.00 3.94 27.66
N LYS A 64 -8.57 5.11 28.14
CA LYS A 64 -8.76 6.39 27.43
C LYS A 64 -7.95 6.42 26.14
N LEU A 65 -6.71 5.96 26.19
CA LEU A 65 -5.85 5.90 25.00
C LEU A 65 -6.32 4.82 24.01
N ARG A 66 -6.76 3.65 24.49
CA ARG A 66 -7.37 2.61 23.65
C ARG A 66 -8.63 3.11 22.94
N ALA A 67 -9.53 3.80 23.69
CA ALA A 67 -10.73 4.40 23.10
C ALA A 67 -10.39 5.44 22.02
N ALA A 68 -9.38 6.28 22.26
CA ALA A 68 -8.90 7.22 21.24
C ALA A 68 -8.36 6.51 19.98
N ARG A 69 -7.69 5.37 20.12
CA ARG A 69 -7.23 4.56 18.94
C ARG A 69 -8.41 3.89 18.24
N ALA A 70 -9.44 3.47 18.97
CA ALA A 70 -10.66 2.96 18.36
C ALA A 70 -11.36 4.06 17.50
N GLN A 71 -11.35 5.32 17.92
CA GLN A 71 -11.86 6.44 17.12
C GLN A 71 -11.05 6.66 15.84
N VAL A 72 -9.71 6.55 15.90
CA VAL A 72 -8.85 6.60 14.71
C VAL A 72 -9.20 5.47 13.75
N MET A 73 -9.39 4.24 14.25
CA MET A 73 -9.80 3.09 13.43
C MET A 73 -11.20 3.28 12.85
N GLN A 74 -12.16 3.79 13.62
CA GLN A 74 -13.51 4.10 13.11
C GLN A 74 -13.44 5.07 11.94
N THR A 75 -12.73 6.20 12.12
CA THR A 75 -12.53 7.20 11.05
C THR A 75 -11.84 6.57 9.82
N PHE A 76 -10.86 5.71 10.03
CA PHE A 76 -10.19 4.99 8.95
C PHE A 76 -11.17 4.18 8.08
N PHE A 77 -12.05 3.39 8.70
CA PHE A 77 -13.06 2.60 7.99
C PHE A 77 -14.15 3.50 7.37
N ASP A 78 -14.62 4.53 8.07
CA ASP A 78 -15.63 5.49 7.57
C ASP A 78 -15.13 6.24 6.33
N ARG A 79 -13.82 6.46 6.21
CA ARG A 79 -13.19 7.08 5.04
C ARG A 79 -12.84 6.10 3.92
N GLY A 80 -13.21 4.81 4.07
CA GLY A 80 -13.05 3.76 3.07
C GLY A 80 -11.74 2.98 3.18
N GLY A 81 -11.05 3.04 4.32
CA GLY A 81 -9.87 2.20 4.60
C GLY A 81 -10.22 0.74 4.79
N SER A 82 -9.23 -0.14 4.60
CA SER A 82 -9.37 -1.58 4.85
C SER A 82 -8.14 -2.21 5.48
N LEU A 83 -6.93 -1.96 4.96
CA LEU A 83 -5.71 -2.60 5.40
C LEU A 83 -5.18 -1.96 6.69
N ILE A 84 -5.16 -2.74 7.78
CA ILE A 84 -4.46 -2.39 9.03
C ILE A 84 -3.22 -3.27 9.14
N ASP A 85 -2.05 -2.67 9.34
CA ASP A 85 -0.77 -3.35 9.47
C ASP A 85 -0.22 -3.23 10.90
N SER A 86 0.14 -4.36 11.51
CA SER A 86 0.78 -4.42 12.83
C SER A 86 1.82 -5.53 12.91
N SER A 87 2.43 -5.65 14.08
CA SER A 87 3.44 -6.67 14.38
C SER A 87 3.47 -6.98 15.87
N PRO A 88 3.76 -8.23 16.27
CA PRO A 88 4.04 -8.57 17.68
C PRO A 88 5.22 -7.80 18.26
N MET A 89 6.12 -7.25 17.42
CA MET A 89 7.20 -6.37 17.83
C MET A 89 6.72 -5.00 18.35
N TYR A 90 5.45 -4.61 18.08
CA TYR A 90 4.94 -3.27 18.37
C TYR A 90 4.28 -3.16 19.75
N GLY A 91 4.75 -3.94 20.73
CA GLY A 91 4.27 -3.91 22.11
C GLY A 91 2.78 -4.27 22.21
N SER A 92 1.97 -3.38 22.76
CA SER A 92 0.53 -3.62 22.97
C SER A 92 -0.35 -3.38 21.74
N SER A 93 0.23 -2.99 20.59
CA SER A 93 -0.53 -2.54 19.40
C SER A 93 -1.57 -3.56 18.94
N GLU A 94 -1.25 -4.86 18.90
CA GLU A 94 -2.17 -5.91 18.47
C GLU A 94 -3.39 -6.04 19.39
N GLY A 95 -3.19 -5.98 20.71
CA GLY A 95 -4.28 -5.97 21.68
C GLY A 95 -5.14 -4.70 21.60
N VAL A 96 -4.55 -3.56 21.25
CA VAL A 96 -5.27 -2.29 21.05
C VAL A 96 -6.10 -2.34 19.76
N ILE A 97 -5.60 -2.98 18.69
CA ILE A 97 -6.39 -3.24 17.48
C ILE A 97 -7.60 -4.12 17.82
N GLY A 98 -7.41 -5.23 18.54
CA GLY A 98 -8.51 -6.11 18.94
C GLY A 98 -9.55 -5.39 19.80
N TYR A 99 -9.11 -4.55 20.74
CA TYR A 99 -9.99 -3.67 21.53
C TYR A 99 -10.84 -2.77 20.63
N GLY A 100 -10.23 -2.13 19.61
CA GLY A 100 -10.95 -1.28 18.65
C GLY A 100 -11.92 -2.09 17.81
N LEU A 101 -11.46 -3.19 17.18
CA LEU A 101 -12.30 -4.05 16.33
C LEU A 101 -13.53 -4.62 17.07
N ALA A 102 -13.45 -4.82 18.37
CA ALA A 102 -14.61 -5.27 19.15
C ALA A 102 -15.67 -4.18 19.36
N ARG A 103 -15.34 -2.90 19.17
CA ARG A 103 -16.18 -1.73 19.50
C ARG A 103 -16.68 -0.93 18.31
N ILE A 104 -15.97 -1.00 17.18
CA ILE A 104 -16.34 -0.23 15.97
C ILE A 104 -17.42 -0.96 15.15
N GLY A 105 -18.26 -0.19 14.45
CA GLY A 105 -19.45 -0.71 13.77
C GLY A 105 -19.19 -1.32 12.37
N ASN A 106 -18.26 -0.74 11.58
CA ASN A 106 -18.09 -1.05 10.16
C ASN A 106 -16.79 -1.81 9.81
N LYS A 107 -16.35 -2.67 10.72
CA LYS A 107 -15.13 -3.49 10.57
C LYS A 107 -15.20 -4.55 9.45
N GLY A 108 -16.31 -4.69 8.75
CA GLY A 108 -16.49 -5.71 7.69
C GLY A 108 -15.57 -5.53 6.48
N ALA A 109 -14.96 -4.35 6.33
CA ALA A 109 -13.97 -4.08 5.28
C ALA A 109 -12.52 -4.41 5.68
N LEU A 110 -12.28 -4.96 6.88
CA LEU A 110 -10.93 -5.22 7.40
C LEU A 110 -10.14 -6.14 6.48
N PHE A 111 -8.97 -5.67 6.05
CA PHE A 111 -7.88 -6.46 5.51
C PHE A 111 -6.77 -6.49 6.57
N SER A 112 -6.66 -7.59 7.28
CA SER A 112 -5.74 -7.75 8.40
C SER A 112 -4.33 -8.14 7.94
N ALA A 113 -3.33 -7.31 8.22
CA ALA A 113 -1.93 -7.56 7.89
C ALA A 113 -1.09 -7.71 9.16
N GLY A 114 -0.74 -8.95 9.48
CA GLY A 114 0.11 -9.33 10.62
C GLY A 114 1.53 -9.67 10.19
N LYS A 115 2.38 -9.90 11.20
CA LYS A 115 3.77 -10.30 10.97
C LYS A 115 4.19 -11.41 11.94
N VAL A 116 5.22 -12.17 11.54
CA VAL A 116 5.97 -13.05 12.44
C VAL A 116 7.36 -12.45 12.68
N TRP A 117 7.74 -12.36 13.95
CA TRP A 117 9.02 -11.78 14.39
C TRP A 117 9.58 -12.54 15.58
N THR A 118 10.15 -13.69 15.32
CA THR A 118 10.85 -14.54 16.29
C THR A 118 11.74 -15.52 15.53
N LEU A 119 12.54 -16.31 16.23
CA LEU A 119 13.30 -17.42 15.69
C LEU A 119 12.49 -18.71 15.82
N LEU A 120 12.78 -19.71 15.00
CA LEU A 120 12.29 -21.07 15.07
C LEU A 120 10.79 -21.23 14.73
N LYS A 121 10.49 -22.26 13.96
CA LYS A 121 9.13 -22.55 13.49
C LYS A 121 8.07 -22.67 14.61
N PRO A 122 8.29 -23.43 15.72
CA PRO A 122 7.26 -23.55 16.75
C PRO A 122 6.92 -22.23 17.44
N LEU A 123 7.93 -21.37 17.68
CA LEU A 123 7.71 -20.06 18.29
C LEU A 123 6.98 -19.13 17.34
N GLY A 124 7.32 -19.17 16.03
CA GLY A 124 6.62 -18.40 15.00
C GLY A 124 5.14 -18.78 14.88
N VAL A 125 4.82 -20.07 14.84
CA VAL A 125 3.44 -20.54 14.81
C VAL A 125 2.66 -20.07 16.04
N ASN A 126 3.24 -20.21 17.23
CA ASN A 126 2.62 -19.75 18.48
C ASN A 126 2.42 -18.22 18.49
N GLN A 127 3.39 -17.45 17.99
CA GLN A 127 3.31 -16.00 17.91
C GLN A 127 2.18 -15.55 16.96
N MET A 128 2.09 -16.14 15.76
CA MET A 128 1.03 -15.83 14.80
C MET A 128 -0.36 -16.20 15.33
N GLU A 129 -0.48 -17.32 16.04
CA GLU A 129 -1.75 -17.72 16.66
C GLU A 129 -2.12 -16.80 17.83
N ASN A 130 -1.15 -16.31 18.60
CA ASN A 130 -1.39 -15.30 19.64
C ASN A 130 -1.86 -13.97 19.01
N SER A 131 -1.22 -13.52 17.93
CA SER A 131 -1.63 -12.33 17.18
C SER A 131 -3.07 -12.47 16.68
N ARG A 132 -3.45 -13.63 16.13
CA ARG A 132 -4.82 -13.92 15.69
C ARG A 132 -5.84 -13.75 16.82
N ARG A 133 -5.54 -14.28 18.02
CA ARG A 133 -6.39 -14.13 19.21
C ARG A 133 -6.48 -12.67 19.68
N LEU A 134 -5.35 -11.97 19.73
CA LEU A 134 -5.31 -10.56 20.13
C LEU A 134 -6.15 -9.67 19.21
N TRP A 135 -6.13 -9.91 17.90
CA TRP A 135 -6.96 -9.17 16.93
C TRP A 135 -8.43 -9.61 16.95
N GLY A 136 -8.73 -10.80 17.47
CA GLY A 136 -10.08 -11.38 17.43
C GLY A 136 -10.55 -11.74 16.02
N VAL A 137 -9.62 -12.12 15.12
CA VAL A 137 -9.92 -12.52 13.74
C VAL A 137 -9.86 -14.03 13.58
N GLN A 138 -10.62 -14.59 12.63
CA GLN A 138 -10.59 -16.02 12.37
C GLN A 138 -9.30 -16.45 11.66
N ARG A 139 -8.81 -15.59 10.75
CA ARG A 139 -7.53 -15.73 10.03
C ARG A 139 -7.03 -14.35 9.64
N PHE A 140 -5.74 -14.24 9.39
CA PHE A 140 -5.17 -13.05 8.76
C PHE A 140 -5.37 -13.07 7.25
N ASP A 141 -5.59 -11.89 6.66
CA ASP A 141 -5.56 -11.74 5.21
C ASP A 141 -4.12 -11.83 4.71
N LEU A 142 -3.20 -11.10 5.35
CA LEU A 142 -1.78 -11.12 5.02
C LEU A 142 -0.94 -11.45 6.25
N MET A 143 -0.02 -12.40 6.12
CA MET A 143 1.01 -12.66 7.13
C MET A 143 2.40 -12.50 6.51
N GLN A 144 3.27 -11.74 7.18
CA GLN A 144 4.57 -11.33 6.64
C GLN A 144 5.72 -11.73 7.57
N VAL A 145 6.86 -12.12 7.00
CA VAL A 145 8.10 -12.25 7.78
C VAL A 145 8.68 -10.86 8.04
N HIS A 146 8.75 -10.47 9.32
CA HIS A 146 9.16 -9.13 9.72
C HIS A 146 10.69 -8.97 9.70
N ASN A 147 11.17 -7.96 8.96
CA ASN A 147 12.59 -7.61 8.81
C ASN A 147 13.48 -8.80 8.42
N LEU A 148 12.91 -9.76 7.67
CA LEU A 148 13.59 -10.97 7.21
C LEU A 148 14.20 -11.82 8.36
N LEU A 149 13.65 -11.71 9.57
CA LEU A 149 14.12 -12.52 10.71
C LEU A 149 13.72 -13.97 10.51
N ASP A 150 14.71 -14.87 10.47
CA ASP A 150 14.55 -16.32 10.20
C ASP A 150 13.64 -16.58 8.97
N TRP A 151 13.86 -15.80 7.90
CA TRP A 151 12.93 -15.69 6.79
C TRP A 151 12.64 -17.01 6.09
N SER A 152 13.64 -17.88 5.91
CA SER A 152 13.45 -19.16 5.20
C SER A 152 12.52 -20.10 5.99
N THR A 153 12.75 -20.24 7.29
CA THR A 153 11.91 -21.05 8.20
C THR A 153 10.46 -20.55 8.21
N HIS A 154 10.30 -19.23 8.35
CA HIS A 154 8.97 -18.66 8.43
C HIS A 154 8.25 -18.60 7.10
N LEU A 155 8.95 -18.35 5.98
CA LEU A 155 8.32 -18.34 4.66
C LEU A 155 7.79 -19.72 4.28
N ASP A 156 8.51 -20.79 4.58
CA ASP A 156 8.03 -22.16 4.36
C ASP A 156 6.81 -22.48 5.24
N THR A 157 6.83 -22.01 6.49
CA THR A 157 5.67 -22.09 7.38
C THR A 157 4.46 -21.34 6.82
N LEU A 158 4.66 -20.11 6.32
CA LEU A 158 3.60 -19.30 5.73
C LEU A 158 3.03 -19.90 4.44
N LYS A 159 3.86 -20.51 3.60
CA LYS A 159 3.41 -21.25 2.41
C LYS A 159 2.48 -22.41 2.79
N ALA A 160 2.85 -23.19 3.82
CA ALA A 160 2.01 -24.26 4.34
C ALA A 160 0.69 -23.71 4.89
N MET A 161 0.73 -22.65 5.72
CA MET A 161 -0.47 -22.01 6.26
C MET A 161 -1.40 -21.45 5.17
N LYS A 162 -0.82 -20.91 4.08
CA LYS A 162 -1.60 -20.45 2.92
C LYS A 162 -2.29 -21.62 2.21
N ALA A 163 -1.58 -22.73 1.99
CA ALA A 163 -2.15 -23.92 1.39
C ALA A 163 -3.29 -24.53 2.24
N GLU A 164 -3.19 -24.43 3.57
CA GLU A 164 -4.22 -24.84 4.54
C GLU A 164 -5.39 -23.83 4.67
N GLY A 165 -5.31 -22.65 4.02
CA GLY A 165 -6.33 -21.61 4.12
C GLY A 165 -6.31 -20.82 5.44
N ARG A 166 -5.27 -20.95 6.24
CA ARG A 166 -5.07 -20.25 7.53
C ARG A 166 -4.62 -18.80 7.36
N VAL A 167 -4.04 -18.46 6.22
CA VAL A 167 -3.76 -17.10 5.75
C VAL A 167 -4.13 -16.99 4.27
N ARG A 168 -4.49 -15.79 3.80
CA ARG A 168 -4.86 -15.60 2.38
C ARG A 168 -3.64 -15.25 1.53
N TYR A 169 -2.80 -14.37 2.04
CA TYR A 169 -1.62 -13.83 1.37
C TYR A 169 -0.39 -13.96 2.27
N ILE A 170 0.78 -14.09 1.65
CA ILE A 170 2.06 -14.16 2.35
C ILE A 170 3.02 -13.11 1.82
N GLY A 171 3.91 -12.63 2.67
CA GLY A 171 4.88 -11.59 2.30
C GLY A 171 6.12 -11.56 3.18
N ILE A 172 7.01 -10.65 2.84
CA ILE A 172 8.24 -10.36 3.59
C ILE A 172 8.40 -8.84 3.73
N THR A 173 9.09 -8.39 4.77
CA THR A 173 9.26 -6.96 5.01
C THR A 173 10.70 -6.59 5.36
N THR A 174 11.07 -5.37 4.98
CA THR A 174 12.22 -4.62 5.51
C THR A 174 11.81 -3.19 5.85
N SER A 175 12.69 -2.45 6.50
CA SER A 175 12.49 -1.01 6.73
C SER A 175 13.83 -0.27 6.72
N GLN A 176 13.81 1.06 6.58
CA GLN A 176 14.98 1.93 6.68
C GLN A 176 16.09 1.65 5.65
N GLY A 177 15.77 1.04 4.50
CA GLY A 177 16.76 0.68 3.48
C GLY A 177 17.62 -0.56 3.84
N TRP A 178 17.37 -1.19 4.98
CA TRP A 178 18.15 -2.34 5.41
C TRP A 178 17.87 -3.57 4.57
N ARG A 179 18.93 -4.35 4.29
CA ARG A 179 18.83 -5.65 3.64
C ARG A 179 18.12 -5.64 2.27
N HIS A 180 18.19 -4.53 1.52
CA HIS A 180 17.58 -4.46 0.18
C HIS A 180 18.11 -5.54 -0.76
N GLY A 181 19.41 -5.87 -0.70
CA GLY A 181 20.00 -6.96 -1.49
C GLY A 181 19.42 -8.34 -1.15
N ASP A 182 19.24 -8.63 0.15
CA ASP A 182 18.59 -9.87 0.59
C ASP A 182 17.13 -9.90 0.14
N LEU A 183 16.40 -8.78 0.33
CA LEU A 183 15.01 -8.65 -0.08
C LEU A 183 14.86 -8.92 -1.58
N GLU A 184 15.68 -8.29 -2.42
CA GLU A 184 15.70 -8.52 -3.86
C GLU A 184 15.98 -9.97 -4.21
N SER A 185 16.99 -10.58 -3.57
CA SER A 185 17.36 -11.97 -3.81
C SER A 185 16.20 -12.93 -3.49
N ILE A 186 15.46 -12.67 -2.41
CA ILE A 186 14.29 -13.49 -2.04
C ILE A 186 13.14 -13.23 -3.03
N MET A 187 12.84 -11.97 -3.38
CA MET A 187 11.81 -11.63 -4.36
C MET A 187 12.04 -12.29 -5.72
N ARG A 188 13.30 -12.48 -6.14
CA ARG A 188 13.64 -13.17 -7.40
C ARG A 188 13.37 -14.67 -7.36
N ARG A 189 13.54 -15.31 -6.22
CA ARG A 189 13.49 -16.78 -6.07
C ARG A 189 12.14 -17.29 -5.58
N GLU A 190 11.48 -16.53 -4.71
CA GLU A 190 10.29 -16.97 -3.99
C GLU A 190 9.00 -16.43 -4.62
N ARG A 191 7.94 -17.21 -4.47
CA ARG A 191 6.58 -16.75 -4.83
C ARG A 191 5.97 -16.03 -3.64
N LEU A 192 5.87 -14.73 -3.76
CA LEU A 192 5.32 -13.83 -2.74
C LEU A 192 4.07 -13.15 -3.28
N ASP A 193 3.10 -12.90 -2.41
CA ASP A 193 1.96 -12.03 -2.75
C ASP A 193 2.28 -10.57 -2.45
N PHE A 194 3.03 -10.33 -1.35
CA PHE A 194 3.34 -8.99 -0.87
C PHE A 194 4.82 -8.84 -0.51
N VAL A 195 5.29 -7.61 -0.65
CA VAL A 195 6.56 -7.15 -0.10
C VAL A 195 6.34 -5.79 0.57
N ALA A 196 7.00 -5.53 1.71
CA ALA A 196 6.96 -4.22 2.34
C ALA A 196 8.36 -3.65 2.53
N PHE A 197 8.52 -2.37 2.20
CA PHE A 197 9.77 -1.61 2.38
C PHE A 197 9.51 -0.11 2.51
N SER A 198 10.54 0.63 2.95
CA SER A 198 10.45 2.08 3.07
C SER A 198 10.56 2.76 1.72
N TYR A 199 9.67 3.72 1.48
CA TYR A 199 9.67 4.56 0.30
C TYR A 199 8.94 5.87 0.57
N ASN A 200 9.53 6.99 0.18
CA ASN A 200 8.93 8.31 0.27
C ASN A 200 9.62 9.28 -0.71
N VAL A 201 9.27 10.54 -0.67
CA VAL A 201 9.78 11.55 -1.62
C VAL A 201 11.30 11.78 -1.55
N VAL A 202 11.95 11.41 -0.43
CA VAL A 202 13.41 11.52 -0.22
C VAL A 202 14.11 10.16 -0.26
N ASP A 203 13.54 9.11 0.34
CA ASP A 203 14.07 7.75 0.32
C ASP A 203 13.54 7.02 -0.91
N ARG A 204 14.26 7.08 -2.04
CA ARG A 204 13.80 6.60 -3.35
C ARG A 204 14.64 5.48 -3.97
N GLU A 205 15.62 4.95 -3.26
CA GLU A 205 16.50 3.88 -3.75
C GLU A 205 15.73 2.67 -4.33
N VAL A 206 14.57 2.38 -3.76
CA VAL A 206 13.70 1.27 -4.22
C VAL A 206 13.15 1.46 -5.66
N GLU A 207 13.13 2.71 -6.18
CA GLU A 207 12.73 3.00 -7.56
C GLU A 207 13.66 2.38 -8.60
N GLU A 208 14.94 2.15 -8.24
CA GLU A 208 15.95 1.62 -9.16
C GLU A 208 15.79 0.11 -9.38
N ARG A 209 15.44 -0.66 -8.35
CA ARG A 209 15.48 -2.13 -8.40
C ARG A 209 14.24 -2.80 -7.83
N LEU A 210 13.80 -2.48 -6.60
CA LEU A 210 12.77 -3.24 -5.90
C LEU A 210 11.36 -3.00 -6.44
N LEU A 211 11.01 -1.76 -6.77
CA LEU A 211 9.70 -1.44 -7.38
C LEU A 211 9.57 -2.04 -8.79
N PRO A 212 10.57 -1.92 -9.70
CA PRO A 212 10.54 -2.61 -10.99
C PRO A 212 10.42 -4.14 -10.84
N LEU A 213 11.19 -4.75 -9.94
CA LEU A 213 11.14 -6.18 -9.69
C LEU A 213 9.78 -6.63 -9.13
N ALA A 214 9.17 -5.87 -8.23
CA ALA A 214 7.85 -6.17 -7.73
C ALA A 214 6.80 -6.16 -8.85
N ALA A 215 6.86 -5.18 -9.75
CA ALA A 215 5.98 -5.10 -10.92
C ALA A 215 6.19 -6.29 -11.87
N GLU A 216 7.45 -6.63 -12.20
CA GLU A 216 7.82 -7.77 -13.04
C GLU A 216 7.29 -9.10 -12.47
N ARG A 217 7.42 -9.28 -11.16
CA ARG A 217 7.06 -10.52 -10.46
C ARG A 217 5.59 -10.59 -10.04
N GLY A 218 4.81 -9.53 -10.28
CA GLY A 218 3.41 -9.46 -9.85
C GLY A 218 3.23 -9.49 -8.33
N ILE A 219 4.15 -8.84 -7.60
CA ILE A 219 4.14 -8.76 -6.14
C ILE A 219 3.53 -7.42 -5.71
N ALA A 220 2.53 -7.45 -4.83
CA ALA A 220 1.94 -6.24 -4.26
C ALA A 220 2.93 -5.55 -3.31
N VAL A 221 3.01 -4.21 -3.37
CA VAL A 221 3.93 -3.42 -2.56
C VAL A 221 3.19 -2.66 -1.48
N ILE A 222 3.57 -2.90 -0.22
CA ILE A 222 3.20 -2.06 0.92
C ILE A 222 4.37 -1.13 1.25
N VAL A 223 4.09 0.17 1.28
CA VAL A 223 5.09 1.18 1.64
C VAL A 223 4.96 1.53 3.12
N ASN A 224 6.02 1.29 3.87
CA ASN A 224 6.16 1.76 5.25
C ASN A 224 6.99 3.07 5.32
N ARG A 225 6.99 3.76 6.49
CA ARG A 225 7.73 5.00 6.77
C ARG A 225 7.50 6.13 5.74
N PRO A 226 6.26 6.40 5.31
CA PRO A 226 5.99 7.43 4.30
C PRO A 226 6.42 8.84 4.74
N PHE A 227 6.50 9.09 6.05
CA PHE A 227 6.83 10.36 6.65
C PHE A 227 8.15 10.32 7.45
N GLN A 228 8.97 9.26 7.32
CA GLN A 228 10.19 9.06 8.13
C GLN A 228 9.93 9.23 9.63
N GLU A 229 8.91 8.52 10.15
CA GLU A 229 8.48 8.63 11.57
C GLU A 229 8.02 10.04 11.99
N GLY A 230 7.61 10.86 11.04
CA GLY A 230 7.13 12.23 11.26
C GLY A 230 8.14 13.31 10.88
N VAL A 231 9.42 12.98 10.70
CA VAL A 231 10.48 13.94 10.36
C VAL A 231 10.15 14.76 9.10
N LEU A 232 9.60 14.12 8.06
CA LEU A 232 9.20 14.85 6.85
C LEU A 232 8.05 15.82 7.10
N ILE A 233 7.07 15.45 7.90
CA ILE A 233 5.97 16.36 8.26
C ILE A 233 6.49 17.53 9.08
N ASP A 234 7.34 17.27 10.08
CA ASP A 234 7.93 18.32 10.91
C ASP A 234 8.78 19.30 10.11
N ARG A 235 9.55 18.81 9.13
CA ARG A 235 10.29 19.64 8.19
C ARG A 235 9.35 20.48 7.31
N MET A 236 8.33 19.86 6.72
CA MET A 236 7.48 20.51 5.72
C MET A 236 6.46 21.49 6.32
N ARG A 237 6.00 21.30 7.56
CA ARG A 237 4.93 22.12 8.17
C ARG A 237 5.22 23.61 8.26
N HIS A 238 6.49 23.99 8.22
CA HIS A 238 6.94 25.40 8.27
C HIS A 238 7.00 26.05 6.88
N HIS A 239 6.75 25.28 5.82
CA HIS A 239 6.73 25.76 4.45
C HIS A 239 5.31 25.72 3.88
N PRO A 240 4.91 26.70 3.06
CA PRO A 240 3.63 26.62 2.36
C PRO A 240 3.66 25.45 1.37
N LEU A 241 2.47 24.90 1.08
CA LEU A 241 2.32 24.02 -0.07
C LEU A 241 2.73 24.76 -1.35
N PRO A 242 3.31 24.07 -2.36
CA PRO A 242 3.60 24.71 -3.63
C PRO A 242 2.31 25.29 -4.25
N PRO A 243 2.36 26.44 -4.93
CA PRO A 243 1.17 27.10 -5.52
C PRO A 243 0.36 26.18 -6.45
N TRP A 244 1.02 25.17 -7.02
CA TRP A 244 0.43 24.20 -7.93
C TRP A 244 -0.12 22.93 -7.21
N ALA A 245 -0.10 22.85 -5.90
CA ALA A 245 -0.65 21.70 -5.15
C ALA A 245 -2.15 21.46 -5.46
N GLY A 246 -2.88 22.53 -5.80
CA GLY A 246 -4.26 22.44 -6.27
C GLY A 246 -4.42 21.66 -7.61
N GLU A 247 -3.39 21.55 -8.44
CA GLU A 247 -3.42 20.75 -9.69
C GLU A 247 -3.64 19.25 -9.41
N ILE A 248 -3.26 18.80 -8.20
CA ILE A 248 -3.43 17.42 -7.73
C ILE A 248 -4.35 17.32 -6.51
N ASP A 249 -5.20 18.29 -6.28
CA ASP A 249 -6.18 18.34 -5.19
C ASP A 249 -5.54 18.04 -3.81
N CYS A 250 -4.38 18.63 -3.49
CA CYS A 250 -3.73 18.53 -2.20
C CYS A 250 -4.10 19.71 -1.30
N ALA A 251 -4.65 19.42 -0.12
CA ALA A 251 -5.01 20.41 0.90
C ALA A 251 -3.94 20.60 1.99
N ASN A 252 -3.04 19.61 2.17
CA ASN A 252 -2.00 19.64 3.20
C ASN A 252 -0.79 18.77 2.81
N TRP A 253 0.28 18.86 3.61
CA TRP A 253 1.52 18.14 3.36
C TRP A 253 1.38 16.62 3.47
N ALA A 254 0.53 16.11 4.35
CA ALA A 254 0.31 14.67 4.45
C ALA A 254 -0.25 14.12 3.14
N GLN A 255 -1.26 14.77 2.57
CA GLN A 255 -1.80 14.41 1.25
C GLN A 255 -0.76 14.52 0.14
N PHE A 256 0.05 15.59 0.14
CA PHE A 256 1.09 15.80 -0.86
C PHE A 256 2.09 14.64 -0.85
N LEU A 257 2.64 14.30 0.32
CA LEU A 257 3.63 13.24 0.48
C LEU A 257 3.05 11.85 0.17
N LEU A 258 1.82 11.57 0.60
CA LEU A 258 1.16 10.29 0.32
C LEU A 258 0.79 10.15 -1.16
N LYS A 259 0.30 11.20 -1.82
CA LYS A 259 0.00 11.17 -3.27
C LYS A 259 1.25 10.89 -4.10
N PHE A 260 2.42 11.40 -3.70
CA PHE A 260 3.68 11.03 -4.33
C PHE A 260 3.89 9.51 -4.33
N ILE A 261 3.62 8.85 -3.21
CA ILE A 261 3.83 7.41 -3.03
C ILE A 261 2.78 6.61 -3.81
N ILE A 262 1.49 6.87 -3.55
CA ILE A 262 0.40 6.06 -4.11
C ILE A 262 0.19 6.23 -5.62
N SER A 263 0.70 7.30 -6.19
CA SER A 263 0.70 7.52 -7.65
C SER A 263 1.75 6.68 -8.39
N HIS A 264 2.73 6.10 -7.69
CA HIS A 264 3.67 5.18 -8.33
C HIS A 264 2.94 3.90 -8.76
N PRO A 265 3.05 3.46 -10.04
CA PRO A 265 2.26 2.35 -10.56
C PRO A 265 2.50 1.02 -9.84
N ALA A 266 3.71 0.75 -9.39
CA ALA A 266 4.08 -0.48 -8.68
C ALA A 266 3.70 -0.47 -7.18
N VAL A 267 3.26 0.66 -6.61
CA VAL A 267 2.84 0.72 -5.20
C VAL A 267 1.38 0.31 -5.09
N THR A 268 1.08 -0.62 -4.19
CA THR A 268 -0.29 -1.10 -3.93
C THR A 268 -0.92 -0.33 -2.77
N CYS A 269 -0.22 -0.19 -1.64
CA CYS A 269 -0.74 0.47 -0.45
C CYS A 269 0.38 1.16 0.34
N VAL A 270 0.09 2.30 0.95
CA VAL A 270 0.98 2.96 1.92
C VAL A 270 0.34 2.93 3.30
N ILE A 271 1.15 2.73 4.35
CA ILE A 271 0.66 2.54 5.73
C ILE A 271 1.18 3.63 6.69
N PRO A 272 0.71 4.89 6.57
CA PRO A 272 1.00 5.92 7.57
C PRO A 272 0.43 5.52 8.93
N ALA A 273 1.17 5.81 9.99
CA ALA A 273 0.72 5.59 11.37
C ALA A 273 0.34 6.93 12.02
N THR A 274 -0.81 6.96 12.70
CA THR A 274 -1.24 8.15 13.45
C THR A 274 -2.00 7.77 14.72
N ARG A 275 -2.01 8.69 15.68
CA ARG A 275 -2.78 8.61 16.93
C ARG A 275 -3.95 9.62 16.98
N ARG A 276 -4.15 10.39 15.90
CA ARG A 276 -5.11 11.50 15.83
C ARG A 276 -6.13 11.26 14.71
N VAL A 277 -7.39 11.59 15.00
CA VAL A 277 -8.50 11.46 14.05
C VAL A 277 -8.33 12.40 12.85
N ASP A 278 -8.00 13.67 13.11
CA ASP A 278 -7.79 14.67 12.04
C ASP A 278 -6.63 14.27 11.09
N HIS A 279 -5.51 13.77 11.61
CA HIS A 279 -4.43 13.25 10.76
C HIS A 279 -4.87 12.00 9.97
N MET A 280 -5.77 11.17 10.52
CA MET A 280 -6.32 10.05 9.75
C MET A 280 -7.19 10.55 8.59
N GLU A 281 -8.03 11.56 8.82
CA GLU A 281 -8.83 12.17 7.77
C GLU A 281 -7.95 12.78 6.66
N GLU A 282 -6.88 13.49 7.03
CA GLU A 282 -5.90 14.03 6.09
C GLU A 282 -5.25 12.92 5.25
N ASN A 283 -4.76 11.85 5.91
CA ASN A 283 -4.12 10.73 5.23
C ASN A 283 -5.08 10.07 4.21
N MET A 284 -6.33 9.82 4.62
CA MET A 284 -7.33 9.19 3.75
C MET A 284 -7.74 10.10 2.59
N GLY A 285 -7.64 11.41 2.76
CA GLY A 285 -7.84 12.41 1.71
C GLY A 285 -6.89 12.26 0.52
N ALA A 286 -5.70 11.68 0.73
CA ALA A 286 -4.74 11.44 -0.35
C ALA A 286 -5.27 10.51 -1.45
N MET A 287 -6.21 9.63 -1.14
CA MET A 287 -6.85 8.73 -2.12
C MET A 287 -7.89 9.41 -3.01
N ARG A 288 -8.21 10.68 -2.75
CA ARG A 288 -9.27 11.39 -3.48
C ARG A 288 -8.70 12.37 -4.49
N GLY A 289 -9.52 12.68 -5.52
CA GLY A 289 -9.16 13.64 -6.56
C GLY A 289 -8.02 13.19 -7.46
N ARG A 290 -7.42 14.14 -8.16
CA ARG A 290 -6.37 13.91 -9.16
C ARG A 290 -5.11 13.38 -8.53
N GLN A 291 -4.49 12.41 -9.21
CA GLN A 291 -3.22 11.81 -8.77
C GLN A 291 -2.06 12.35 -9.62
N PRO A 292 -0.86 12.52 -9.04
CA PRO A 292 0.32 12.93 -9.79
C PRO A 292 0.68 11.94 -10.90
N ASP A 293 0.93 12.43 -12.11
CA ASP A 293 1.62 11.68 -13.15
C ASP A 293 3.15 11.70 -12.93
N ALA A 294 3.91 11.06 -13.80
CA ALA A 294 5.37 10.99 -13.70
C ALA A 294 6.04 12.38 -13.73
N ARG A 295 5.52 13.33 -14.55
CA ARG A 295 6.01 14.70 -14.65
C ARG A 295 5.76 15.46 -13.33
N MET A 296 4.55 15.33 -12.79
CA MET A 296 4.17 15.94 -11.53
C MET A 296 4.99 15.37 -10.36
N ARG A 297 5.19 14.05 -10.30
CA ARG A 297 6.10 13.42 -9.32
C ARG A 297 7.50 14.04 -9.39
N GLY A 298 8.04 14.28 -10.59
CA GLY A 298 9.31 14.97 -10.79
C GLY A 298 9.31 16.41 -10.24
N ARG A 299 8.19 17.16 -10.38
CA ARG A 299 8.03 18.51 -9.77
C ARG A 299 8.00 18.41 -8.24
N MET A 300 7.28 17.43 -7.68
CA MET A 300 7.19 17.22 -6.24
C MET A 300 8.56 16.94 -5.62
N MET A 301 9.36 16.05 -6.22
CA MET A 301 10.72 15.74 -5.78
C MET A 301 11.62 17.00 -5.73
N ARG A 302 11.63 17.77 -6.83
CA ARG A 302 12.44 19.00 -6.90
C ARG A 302 11.98 20.04 -5.88
N TYR A 303 10.69 20.19 -5.65
CA TYR A 303 10.19 21.13 -4.66
C TYR A 303 10.64 20.74 -3.25
N VAL A 304 10.45 19.49 -2.85
CA VAL A 304 10.84 18.98 -1.52
C VAL A 304 12.36 19.05 -1.30
N ALA A 305 13.16 18.90 -2.35
CA ALA A 305 14.61 19.00 -2.25
C ALA A 305 15.11 20.45 -1.95
N ASN A 306 14.29 21.46 -2.25
CA ASN A 306 14.63 22.89 -2.11
C ASN A 306 13.99 23.57 -0.87
N VAL A 307 13.20 22.84 -0.09
CA VAL A 307 12.61 23.29 1.18
C VAL A 307 13.06 22.37 2.32
#